data_0ee3ce5fcc56f54de5880041ddddfe95
#
_entry.id   0ee3ce5fcc56f54de5880041ddddfe95
#
_cell.length_a   1.000
_cell.length_b   1.000
_cell.length_c   1.000
_cell.angle_alpha   90.00
_cell.angle_beta   90.00
_cell.angle_gamma   90.00
#
_symmetry.space_group_name_H-M   'P 1'
#
loop_
_entity.id
_entity.type
_entity.pdbx_description
1 polymer ?
#
loop_
_entity_poly.entity_id
_entity_poly.type
_entity_poly.pdbx_seq_one_letter_code
_entity_poly.pdbx_strand_id
1 'polypeptide(L)'
;MKKLKTAAFVVIFVSLGFLFGYQEKLSPDELPERYRRWLEEEVVYIITPVERDVFLQLDTDRARELFIEAFWKHRDQIPETPENEFKEEHYQRLKDARMRFGRGTPTPGWATARGRMYIILGPPQTIERYENENEIYPTIVWFYQGMSKYGLPNAFNLIFFKKYGAGDYELYSPIEDGPQNMLKNYFGDPKNYLSAYEELRRVQPELAMTSMTLLPQEPIYGPNPSLASEMLLANIEVKPKESIKDEYAKKLLEYRDIIEVEYSTNYIDNDALAALIYDERQCPYIHYLVEPERL
;
A
#
# COMPACT_ATOMS: atom_id res chain seq x y z
N MET A 1 -17.18 82.82 -10.64
CA MET A 1 -16.46 81.81 -9.89
C MET A 1 -17.39 80.59 -9.70
N LYS A 2 -17.27 79.59 -10.53
CA LYS A 2 -18.09 78.35 -10.44
C LYS A 2 -17.28 77.27 -9.71
N LYS A 3 -17.79 76.83 -8.59
CA LYS A 3 -17.20 75.74 -7.82
C LYS A 3 -17.55 74.41 -8.48
N LEU A 4 -16.53 73.74 -8.93
CA LEU A 4 -16.60 72.37 -9.47
C LEU A 4 -16.69 71.40 -8.31
N LYS A 5 -17.79 70.68 -8.18
CA LYS A 5 -17.94 69.58 -7.19
C LYS A 5 -17.41 68.28 -7.84
N THR A 6 -16.29 67.82 -7.37
CA THR A 6 -15.73 66.51 -7.75
C THR A 6 -16.48 65.42 -7.03
N ALA A 7 -17.27 64.65 -7.73
CA ALA A 7 -17.89 63.42 -7.20
C ALA A 7 -16.87 62.29 -7.28
N ALA A 8 -16.44 61.77 -6.15
CA ALA A 8 -15.61 60.57 -6.06
C ALA A 8 -16.51 59.33 -6.26
N PHE A 9 -16.27 58.67 -7.36
CA PHE A 9 -16.90 57.35 -7.65
C PHE A 9 -16.05 56.29 -6.92
N VAL A 10 -16.58 55.77 -5.83
CA VAL A 10 -16.00 54.58 -5.15
C VAL A 10 -16.46 53.34 -5.92
N VAL A 11 -15.58 52.81 -6.71
CA VAL A 11 -15.79 51.49 -7.35
C VAL A 11 -15.46 50.41 -6.34
N ILE A 12 -16.50 49.83 -5.74
CA ILE A 12 -16.34 48.61 -4.92
C ILE A 12 -16.16 47.45 -5.87
N PHE A 13 -14.92 47.02 -6.04
CA PHE A 13 -14.61 45.69 -6.64
C PHE A 13 -15.06 44.63 -5.65
N VAL A 14 -16.26 44.08 -5.84
CA VAL A 14 -16.66 42.82 -5.25
C VAL A 14 -15.89 41.75 -6.01
N SER A 15 -14.71 41.39 -5.54
CA SER A 15 -14.03 40.17 -5.96
C SER A 15 -14.89 38.99 -5.47
N LEU A 16 -15.74 38.48 -6.36
CA LEU A 16 -16.26 37.12 -6.22
C LEU A 16 -15.05 36.19 -6.35
N GLY A 17 -14.34 35.96 -5.24
CA GLY A 17 -13.41 34.87 -5.12
C GLY A 17 -14.24 33.60 -5.30
N PHE A 18 -13.98 32.89 -6.40
CA PHE A 18 -14.34 31.50 -6.53
C PHE A 18 -13.71 30.79 -5.33
N LEU A 19 -14.48 30.61 -4.30
CA LEU A 19 -14.22 29.63 -3.25
C LEU A 19 -14.32 28.25 -3.91
N PHE A 20 -13.29 27.85 -4.65
CA PHE A 20 -12.97 26.45 -4.72
C PHE A 20 -12.70 26.04 -3.28
N GLY A 21 -13.68 25.41 -2.67
CA GLY A 21 -13.54 24.88 -1.34
C GLY A 21 -12.34 23.97 -1.30
N TYR A 22 -11.24 24.46 -0.78
CA TYR A 22 -10.14 23.61 -0.34
C TYR A 22 -10.76 22.77 0.79
N GLN A 23 -11.17 21.56 0.46
CA GLN A 23 -11.68 20.66 1.48
C GLN A 23 -10.51 20.29 2.36
N GLU A 24 -10.62 20.65 3.62
CA GLU A 24 -9.63 20.35 4.64
C GLU A 24 -9.54 18.83 4.75
N LYS A 25 -8.37 18.29 4.49
CA LYS A 25 -8.08 16.87 4.58
C LYS A 25 -8.10 16.50 6.06
N LEU A 26 -8.97 15.57 6.43
CA LEU A 26 -9.02 15.03 7.78
C LEU A 26 -7.69 14.38 8.15
N SER A 27 -7.27 14.51 9.39
CA SER A 27 -6.24 13.64 9.92
C SER A 27 -6.84 12.25 10.19
N PRO A 28 -6.05 11.17 10.12
CA PRO A 28 -6.56 9.82 10.44
C PRO A 28 -7.22 9.72 11.81
N ASP A 29 -6.76 10.50 12.80
CA ASP A 29 -7.29 10.52 14.17
C ASP A 29 -8.70 11.13 14.27
N GLU A 30 -9.10 11.93 13.28
CA GLU A 30 -10.43 12.53 13.20
C GLU A 30 -11.47 11.60 12.56
N LEU A 31 -11.02 10.49 11.97
CA LEU A 31 -11.92 9.50 11.41
C LEU A 31 -12.63 8.71 12.51
N PRO A 32 -13.91 8.31 12.30
CA PRO A 32 -14.55 7.28 13.11
C PRO A 32 -13.68 6.03 13.20
N GLU A 33 -13.62 5.41 14.38
CA GLU A 33 -12.73 4.28 14.71
C GLU A 33 -12.71 3.17 13.64
N ARG A 34 -13.87 2.83 13.09
CA ARG A 34 -14.02 1.83 12.04
C ARG A 34 -13.21 2.16 10.79
N TYR A 35 -13.25 3.41 10.32
CA TYR A 35 -12.57 3.85 9.12
C TYR A 35 -11.10 4.10 9.35
N ARG A 36 -10.74 4.60 10.53
CA ARG A 36 -9.35 4.72 10.95
C ARG A 36 -8.66 3.36 10.94
N ARG A 37 -9.28 2.36 11.58
CA ARG A 37 -8.77 0.99 11.59
C ARG A 37 -8.65 0.40 10.19
N TRP A 38 -9.66 0.60 9.33
CA TRP A 38 -9.57 0.15 7.95
C TRP A 38 -8.38 0.77 7.24
N LEU A 39 -8.21 2.09 7.32
CA LEU A 39 -7.16 2.85 6.64
C LEU A 39 -5.75 2.53 7.16
N GLU A 40 -5.58 2.42 8.47
CA GLU A 40 -4.26 2.35 9.12
C GLU A 40 -3.81 0.95 9.50
N GLU A 41 -4.73 -0.02 9.56
CA GLU A 41 -4.38 -1.39 9.87
C GLU A 41 -4.72 -2.36 8.73
N GLU A 42 -5.92 -2.24 8.14
CA GLU A 42 -6.41 -3.28 7.24
C GLU A 42 -5.82 -3.15 5.85
N VAL A 43 -5.73 -1.94 5.29
CA VAL A 43 -5.27 -1.73 3.91
C VAL A 43 -3.96 -0.93 3.81
N VAL A 44 -3.32 -0.61 4.92
CA VAL A 44 -2.13 0.27 4.99
C VAL A 44 -1.01 -0.11 4.01
N TYR A 45 -0.84 -1.40 3.75
CA TYR A 45 0.22 -1.90 2.85
C TYR A 45 -0.19 -1.99 1.38
N ILE A 46 -1.47 -1.87 1.05
CA ILE A 46 -1.99 -2.04 -0.30
C ILE A 46 -2.70 -0.81 -0.86
N ILE A 47 -3.03 0.17 -0.03
CA ILE A 47 -3.65 1.43 -0.45
C ILE A 47 -2.61 2.33 -1.13
N THR A 48 -2.98 2.96 -2.27
CA THR A 48 -2.09 3.93 -2.92
C THR A 48 -2.11 5.28 -2.19
N PRO A 49 -1.08 6.13 -2.37
CA PRO A 49 -1.10 7.48 -1.80
C PRO A 49 -2.32 8.32 -2.26
N VAL A 50 -2.73 8.16 -3.52
CA VAL A 50 -3.89 8.88 -4.08
C VAL A 50 -5.18 8.40 -3.43
N GLU A 51 -5.37 7.09 -3.30
CA GLU A 51 -6.53 6.49 -2.64
C GLU A 51 -6.63 6.95 -1.18
N ARG A 52 -5.51 6.94 -0.46
CA ARG A 52 -5.45 7.42 0.93
C ARG A 52 -5.83 8.91 1.03
N ASP A 53 -5.30 9.72 0.14
CA ASP A 53 -5.58 11.15 0.11
C ASP A 53 -7.05 11.45 -0.19
N VAL A 54 -7.65 10.73 -1.11
CA VAL A 54 -9.08 10.83 -1.41
C VAL A 54 -9.93 10.38 -0.22
N PHE A 55 -9.60 9.24 0.39
CA PHE A 55 -10.35 8.72 1.53
C PHE A 55 -10.43 9.71 2.70
N LEU A 56 -9.33 10.42 2.97
CA LEU A 56 -9.24 11.43 4.02
C LEU A 56 -10.03 12.73 3.70
N GLN A 57 -10.47 12.92 2.46
CA GLN A 57 -11.28 14.05 2.03
C GLN A 57 -12.79 13.72 2.03
N LEU A 58 -13.17 12.46 2.27
CA LEU A 58 -14.57 12.06 2.33
C LEU A 58 -15.18 12.48 3.68
N ASP A 59 -16.30 13.18 3.64
CA ASP A 59 -16.94 13.79 4.80
C ASP A 59 -18.08 12.95 5.40
N THR A 60 -18.68 12.05 4.59
CA THR A 60 -19.79 11.22 5.03
C THR A 60 -19.43 9.74 5.12
N ASP A 61 -20.11 9.03 6.01
CA ASP A 61 -19.95 7.57 6.13
C ASP A 61 -20.36 6.85 4.85
N ARG A 62 -21.41 7.35 4.18
CA ARG A 62 -21.85 6.79 2.91
C ARG A 62 -20.76 6.88 1.83
N ALA A 63 -20.11 8.03 1.69
CA ALA A 63 -19.04 8.22 0.73
C ALA A 63 -17.83 7.29 1.05
N ARG A 64 -17.52 7.10 2.33
CA ARG A 64 -16.45 6.17 2.76
C ARG A 64 -16.78 4.71 2.46
N GLU A 65 -18.05 4.28 2.67
CA GLU A 65 -18.47 2.93 2.30
C GLU A 65 -18.37 2.67 0.80
N LEU A 66 -18.84 3.60 -0.02
CA LEU A 66 -18.73 3.51 -1.47
C LEU A 66 -17.27 3.45 -1.92
N PHE A 67 -16.41 4.24 -1.29
CA PHE A 67 -14.99 4.17 -1.56
C PHE A 67 -14.42 2.80 -1.23
N ILE A 68 -14.73 2.24 -0.06
CA ILE A 68 -14.28 0.90 0.36
C ILE A 68 -14.77 -0.18 -0.61
N GLU A 69 -16.02 -0.08 -1.06
CA GLU A 69 -16.57 -0.99 -2.06
C GLU A 69 -15.81 -0.89 -3.38
N ALA A 70 -15.62 0.33 -3.91
CA ALA A 70 -14.85 0.57 -5.12
C ALA A 70 -13.39 0.13 -4.98
N PHE A 71 -12.76 0.36 -3.83
CA PHE A 71 -11.39 -0.08 -3.53
C PHE A 71 -11.21 -1.58 -3.74
N TRP A 72 -12.11 -2.39 -3.22
CA TRP A 72 -12.06 -3.85 -3.41
C TRP A 72 -12.43 -4.26 -4.83
N LYS A 73 -13.43 -3.63 -5.44
CA LYS A 73 -13.84 -3.90 -6.82
C LYS A 73 -12.70 -3.68 -7.82
N HIS A 74 -11.90 -2.63 -7.65
CA HIS A 74 -10.75 -2.35 -8.52
C HIS A 74 -9.56 -3.30 -8.31
N ARG A 75 -9.59 -4.12 -7.27
CA ARG A 75 -8.59 -5.17 -6.98
C ARG A 75 -9.08 -6.56 -7.28
N ASP A 76 -10.31 -6.70 -7.69
CA ASP A 76 -10.91 -7.94 -8.12
C ASP A 76 -10.24 -8.41 -9.42
N GLN A 77 -9.64 -9.59 -9.37
CA GLN A 77 -8.91 -10.17 -10.51
C GLN A 77 -9.82 -11.00 -11.42
N ILE A 78 -10.97 -11.45 -10.91
CA ILE A 78 -11.93 -12.30 -11.61
C ILE A 78 -13.35 -11.74 -11.37
N PRO A 79 -13.72 -10.61 -12.01
CA PRO A 79 -15.01 -9.96 -11.78
C PRO A 79 -16.24 -10.81 -12.11
N GLU A 80 -16.04 -11.94 -12.81
CA GLU A 80 -17.09 -12.89 -13.18
C GLU A 80 -17.52 -13.78 -12.00
N THR A 81 -16.71 -13.89 -10.95
CA THR A 81 -17.06 -14.62 -9.73
C THR A 81 -17.81 -13.70 -8.76
N PRO A 82 -18.75 -14.24 -7.96
CA PRO A 82 -19.49 -13.45 -6.97
C PRO A 82 -18.63 -13.01 -5.78
N GLU A 83 -17.48 -13.65 -5.59
CA GLU A 83 -16.54 -13.44 -4.49
C GLU A 83 -15.31 -12.70 -5.01
N ASN A 84 -14.76 -11.79 -4.22
CA ASN A 84 -13.53 -11.09 -4.56
C ASN A 84 -12.35 -11.82 -3.91
N GLU A 85 -11.67 -12.67 -4.69
CA GLU A 85 -10.59 -13.55 -4.20
C GLU A 85 -9.42 -12.75 -3.63
N PHE A 86 -9.11 -11.60 -4.22
CA PHE A 86 -8.04 -10.74 -3.72
C PHE A 86 -8.37 -10.21 -2.31
N LYS A 87 -9.60 -9.78 -2.08
CA LYS A 87 -10.07 -9.30 -0.78
C LYS A 87 -10.00 -10.41 0.27
N GLU A 88 -10.50 -11.60 -0.07
CA GLU A 88 -10.47 -12.75 0.84
C GLU A 88 -9.05 -13.16 1.19
N GLU A 89 -8.17 -13.29 0.20
CA GLU A 89 -6.76 -13.61 0.41
C GLU A 89 -6.08 -12.55 1.27
N HIS A 90 -6.34 -11.28 1.02
CA HIS A 90 -5.77 -10.18 1.80
C HIS A 90 -6.17 -10.26 3.28
N TYR A 91 -7.45 -10.43 3.58
CA TYR A 91 -7.92 -10.55 4.97
C TYR A 91 -7.43 -11.84 5.64
N GLN A 92 -7.28 -12.92 4.89
CA GLN A 92 -6.67 -14.14 5.41
C GLN A 92 -5.19 -13.91 5.79
N ARG A 93 -4.41 -13.25 4.92
CA ARG A 93 -3.02 -12.87 5.20
C ARG A 93 -2.91 -11.96 6.43
N LEU A 94 -3.80 -10.97 6.54
CA LEU A 94 -3.85 -10.06 7.68
C LEU A 94 -4.14 -10.80 9.00
N LYS A 95 -5.11 -11.73 8.98
CA LYS A 95 -5.44 -12.60 10.11
C LYS A 95 -4.26 -13.47 10.52
N ASP A 96 -3.61 -14.11 9.54
CA ASP A 96 -2.43 -14.93 9.77
C ASP A 96 -1.28 -14.12 10.35
N ALA A 97 -1.03 -12.92 9.83
CA ALA A 97 0.01 -12.04 10.32
C ALA A 97 -0.23 -11.64 11.79
N ARG A 98 -1.47 -11.28 12.14
CA ARG A 98 -1.86 -10.97 13.52
C ARG A 98 -1.59 -12.14 14.48
N MET A 99 -1.91 -13.37 14.06
CA MET A 99 -1.75 -14.55 14.91
C MET A 99 -0.31 -15.04 15.03
N ARG A 100 0.47 -14.96 13.95
CA ARG A 100 1.81 -15.61 13.89
C ARG A 100 2.94 -14.72 14.36
N PHE A 101 2.88 -13.40 14.09
CA PHE A 101 4.04 -12.53 14.26
C PHE A 101 3.97 -11.57 15.45
N GLY A 102 2.83 -11.47 16.15
CA GLY A 102 2.67 -10.62 17.33
C GLY A 102 3.02 -11.28 18.68
N ARG A 103 3.43 -12.55 18.68
CA ARG A 103 3.71 -13.26 19.92
C ARG A 103 5.06 -12.86 20.51
N GLY A 104 5.05 -12.41 21.77
CA GLY A 104 6.28 -12.05 22.48
C GLY A 104 6.89 -10.72 22.09
N THR A 105 6.13 -9.84 21.46
CA THR A 105 6.51 -8.50 21.02
C THR A 105 5.40 -7.50 21.37
N PRO A 106 5.74 -6.26 21.72
CA PRO A 106 4.74 -5.20 21.91
C PRO A 106 4.07 -4.76 20.60
N THR A 107 4.71 -5.02 19.46
CA THR A 107 4.22 -4.65 18.14
C THR A 107 3.11 -5.59 17.69
N PRO A 108 1.95 -5.10 17.23
CA PRO A 108 0.92 -5.93 16.63
C PRO A 108 1.47 -6.77 15.49
N GLY A 109 1.06 -8.05 15.38
CA GLY A 109 1.66 -8.99 14.41
C GLY A 109 1.66 -8.50 12.97
N TRP A 110 0.60 -7.80 12.56
CA TRP A 110 0.49 -7.21 11.22
C TRP A 110 1.49 -6.06 11.00
N ALA A 111 1.86 -5.33 12.05
CA ALA A 111 2.78 -4.19 11.98
C ALA A 111 4.26 -4.57 12.10
N THR A 112 4.57 -5.83 12.47
CA THR A 112 5.96 -6.32 12.49
C THR A 112 6.54 -6.39 11.07
N ALA A 113 7.86 -6.35 10.92
CA ALA A 113 8.51 -6.49 9.62
C ALA A 113 8.09 -7.78 8.89
N ARG A 114 8.01 -8.91 9.62
CA ARG A 114 7.53 -10.18 9.06
C ARG A 114 6.06 -10.12 8.67
N GLY A 115 5.21 -9.53 9.51
CA GLY A 115 3.78 -9.37 9.21
C GLY A 115 3.54 -8.52 7.97
N ARG A 116 4.26 -7.40 7.84
CA ARG A 116 4.21 -6.53 6.66
C ARG A 116 4.58 -7.29 5.39
N MET A 117 5.71 -7.96 5.36
CA MET A 117 6.14 -8.74 4.18
C MET A 117 5.18 -9.88 3.85
N TYR A 118 4.64 -10.55 4.88
CA TYR A 118 3.65 -11.61 4.69
C TYR A 118 2.32 -11.10 4.10
N ILE A 119 1.86 -9.94 4.50
CA ILE A 119 0.63 -9.33 3.95
C ILE A 119 0.85 -8.95 2.49
N ILE A 120 1.99 -8.35 2.17
CA ILE A 120 2.31 -7.89 0.81
C ILE A 120 2.53 -9.06 -0.16
N LEU A 121 3.39 -10.00 0.21
CA LEU A 121 3.89 -11.05 -0.68
C LEU A 121 3.14 -12.40 -0.55
N GLY A 122 2.44 -12.60 0.57
CA GLY A 122 1.90 -13.90 0.95
C GLY A 122 2.91 -14.80 1.66
N PRO A 123 2.58 -16.09 1.85
CA PRO A 123 3.49 -17.03 2.51
C PRO A 123 4.73 -17.31 1.65
N PRO A 124 5.94 -17.39 2.27
CA PRO A 124 7.14 -17.83 1.57
C PRO A 124 7.05 -19.32 1.20
N GLN A 125 7.79 -19.75 0.17
CA GLN A 125 7.89 -21.15 -0.20
C GLN A 125 8.67 -21.97 0.82
N THR A 126 9.78 -21.41 1.33
CA THR A 126 10.59 -22.06 2.37
C THR A 126 10.98 -21.05 3.44
N ILE A 127 11.20 -21.57 4.64
CA ILE A 127 11.67 -20.80 5.80
C ILE A 127 12.85 -21.54 6.42
N GLU A 128 14.01 -20.91 6.42
CA GLU A 128 15.20 -21.38 7.13
C GLU A 128 15.33 -20.62 8.45
N ARG A 129 15.79 -21.30 9.50
CA ARG A 129 15.83 -20.75 10.85
C ARG A 129 17.20 -20.97 11.47
N TYR A 130 17.85 -19.89 11.85
CA TYR A 130 19.13 -19.84 12.55
C TYR A 130 18.90 -19.19 13.93
N GLU A 131 17.94 -19.74 14.71
CA GLU A 131 17.48 -19.10 15.96
C GLU A 131 18.28 -19.56 17.19
N ASN A 132 18.96 -20.72 17.11
CA ASN A 132 19.67 -21.35 18.22
C ASN A 132 21.19 -21.39 18.01
N GLU A 133 21.72 -20.55 17.15
CA GLU A 133 23.14 -20.50 16.87
C GLU A 133 23.93 -19.72 17.94
N ASN A 134 25.12 -20.20 18.28
CA ASN A 134 25.92 -19.58 19.33
C ASN A 134 26.60 -18.28 18.89
N GLU A 135 27.00 -18.19 17.61
CA GLU A 135 27.87 -17.12 17.10
C GLU A 135 27.10 -16.05 16.32
N ILE A 136 25.85 -16.33 15.94
CA ILE A 136 25.00 -15.37 15.23
C ILE A 136 23.74 -15.01 16.02
N TYR A 137 23.20 -13.84 15.77
CA TYR A 137 21.91 -13.43 16.30
C TYR A 137 20.79 -14.23 15.67
N PRO A 138 19.66 -14.44 16.38
CA PRO A 138 18.52 -15.17 15.84
C PRO A 138 18.09 -14.60 14.49
N THR A 139 18.18 -15.43 13.46
CA THR A 139 17.95 -15.06 12.06
C THR A 139 17.00 -16.04 11.40
N ILE A 140 16.12 -15.54 10.54
CA ILE A 140 15.16 -16.31 9.74
C ILE A 140 15.30 -15.84 8.29
N VAL A 141 15.40 -16.78 7.37
CA VAL A 141 15.42 -16.52 5.93
C VAL A 141 14.15 -17.03 5.31
N TRP A 142 13.45 -16.17 4.56
CA TRP A 142 12.27 -16.50 3.78
C TRP A 142 12.63 -16.52 2.30
N PHE A 143 12.39 -17.62 1.63
CA PHE A 143 12.58 -17.73 0.19
C PHE A 143 11.26 -17.58 -0.54
N TYR A 144 11.28 -16.76 -1.60
CA TYR A 144 10.17 -16.52 -2.51
C TYR A 144 10.55 -16.92 -3.93
N GLN A 145 9.60 -17.50 -4.68
CA GLN A 145 9.75 -17.85 -6.08
C GLN A 145 8.44 -17.59 -6.84
N GLY A 146 8.53 -17.38 -8.16
CA GLY A 146 7.36 -17.10 -9.00
C GLY A 146 6.85 -15.67 -8.88
N MET A 147 7.69 -14.73 -8.45
CA MET A 147 7.29 -13.36 -8.12
C MET A 147 7.29 -12.40 -9.33
N SER A 148 7.71 -12.86 -10.51
CA SER A 148 7.74 -12.03 -11.73
C SER A 148 6.38 -11.45 -12.13
N LYS A 149 5.29 -12.15 -11.80
CA LYS A 149 3.93 -11.67 -12.03
C LYS A 149 3.58 -10.37 -11.27
N TYR A 150 4.32 -10.06 -10.22
CA TYR A 150 4.18 -8.84 -9.44
C TYR A 150 5.22 -7.77 -9.81
N GLY A 151 5.98 -7.96 -10.90
CA GLY A 151 7.05 -7.04 -11.30
C GLY A 151 8.30 -7.10 -10.43
N LEU A 152 8.45 -8.18 -9.64
CA LEU A 152 9.61 -8.44 -8.80
C LEU A 152 10.53 -9.50 -9.47
N PRO A 153 11.79 -9.65 -9.02
CA PRO A 153 12.64 -10.77 -9.43
C PRO A 153 11.93 -12.11 -9.22
N ASN A 154 12.16 -13.08 -10.10
CA ASN A 154 11.46 -14.36 -10.03
C ASN A 154 11.70 -15.12 -8.73
N ALA A 155 12.91 -15.02 -8.19
CA ALA A 155 13.28 -15.65 -6.92
C ALA A 155 14.14 -14.69 -6.10
N PHE A 156 13.89 -14.64 -4.79
CA PHE A 156 14.68 -13.87 -3.84
C PHE A 156 14.50 -14.37 -2.41
N ASN A 157 15.42 -13.96 -1.56
CA ASN A 157 15.36 -14.17 -0.12
C ASN A 157 14.97 -12.87 0.60
N LEU A 158 14.30 -13.00 1.74
CA LEU A 158 14.18 -11.95 2.74
C LEU A 158 14.79 -12.48 4.04
N ILE A 159 15.64 -11.71 4.66
CA ILE A 159 16.24 -12.04 5.94
C ILE A 159 15.59 -11.20 7.03
N PHE A 160 15.23 -11.84 8.11
CA PHE A 160 14.75 -11.19 9.33
C PHE A 160 15.66 -11.60 10.48
N PHE A 161 16.14 -10.65 11.23
CA PHE A 161 17.07 -10.93 12.32
C PHE A 161 16.70 -10.13 13.57
N LYS A 162 17.10 -10.62 14.74
CA LYS A 162 16.97 -9.88 15.99
C LYS A 162 18.24 -9.12 16.24
N LYS A 163 18.21 -7.85 15.89
CA LYS A 163 19.36 -6.96 16.12
C LYS A 163 19.73 -6.96 17.61
N TYR A 164 20.95 -7.23 17.91
CA TYR A 164 21.45 -7.39 19.28
C TYR A 164 20.82 -8.55 20.09
N GLY A 165 20.16 -9.50 19.43
CA GLY A 165 19.64 -10.73 20.03
C GLY A 165 18.31 -10.60 20.77
N ALA A 166 17.70 -9.42 20.83
CA ALA A 166 16.46 -9.18 21.56
C ALA A 166 15.48 -8.34 20.73
N GLY A 167 14.23 -8.22 21.18
CA GLY A 167 13.21 -7.45 20.49
C GLY A 167 12.54 -8.17 19.32
N ASP A 168 11.94 -7.40 18.44
CA ASP A 168 11.29 -7.89 17.23
C ASP A 168 12.31 -8.32 16.18
N TYR A 169 11.87 -9.13 15.23
CA TYR A 169 12.62 -9.39 14.03
C TYR A 169 12.54 -8.18 13.09
N GLU A 170 13.67 -7.63 12.72
CA GLU A 170 13.81 -6.54 11.75
C GLU A 170 14.12 -7.11 10.37
N LEU A 171 13.68 -6.43 9.32
CA LEU A 171 14.04 -6.77 7.93
C LEU A 171 15.48 -6.33 7.69
N TYR A 172 16.29 -7.27 7.26
CA TYR A 172 17.72 -7.05 7.00
C TYR A 172 17.93 -6.39 5.64
N SER A 173 18.78 -5.39 5.61
CA SER A 173 19.34 -4.77 4.40
C SER A 173 20.83 -5.11 4.27
N PRO A 174 21.26 -5.71 3.15
CA PRO A 174 22.66 -6.02 2.94
C PRO A 174 23.61 -4.82 3.07
N ILE A 175 23.18 -3.64 2.64
CA ILE A 175 24.01 -2.41 2.70
C ILE A 175 23.89 -1.71 4.05
N GLU A 176 22.69 -1.57 4.60
CA GLU A 176 22.49 -0.83 5.86
C GLU A 176 22.96 -1.62 7.07
N ASP A 177 22.65 -2.91 7.10
CA ASP A 177 23.02 -3.77 8.23
C ASP A 177 24.37 -4.46 7.99
N GLY A 178 24.53 -5.13 6.87
CA GLY A 178 25.71 -5.91 6.54
C GLY A 178 25.90 -7.19 7.39
N PRO A 179 26.76 -8.13 6.97
CA PRO A 179 26.97 -9.41 7.66
C PRO A 179 27.53 -9.26 9.08
N GLN A 180 28.20 -8.15 9.40
CA GLN A 180 28.73 -7.86 10.74
C GLN A 180 27.63 -7.77 11.81
N ASN A 181 26.44 -7.27 11.45
CA ASN A 181 25.34 -7.13 12.39
C ASN A 181 24.59 -8.45 12.67
N MET A 182 24.89 -9.51 11.92
CA MET A 182 24.41 -10.85 12.22
C MET A 182 25.29 -11.59 13.24
N LEU A 183 26.57 -11.22 13.36
CA LEU A 183 27.54 -11.84 14.27
C LEU A 183 27.40 -11.28 15.69
N LYS A 184 27.36 -12.16 16.70
CA LYS A 184 27.30 -11.74 18.12
C LYS A 184 28.60 -11.11 18.59
N ASN A 185 29.75 -11.57 18.05
CA ASN A 185 31.09 -11.18 18.48
C ASN A 185 31.96 -10.81 17.26
N TYR A 186 31.54 -9.76 16.52
CA TYR A 186 32.38 -9.24 15.45
C TYR A 186 33.26 -8.11 15.99
N PHE A 187 34.59 -8.28 15.84
CA PHE A 187 35.61 -7.32 16.32
C PHE A 187 36.35 -6.63 15.16
N GLY A 188 35.98 -6.89 13.92
CA GLY A 188 36.56 -6.26 12.74
C GLY A 188 36.04 -4.84 12.49
N ASP A 189 36.53 -4.23 11.39
CA ASP A 189 36.01 -2.94 10.93
C ASP A 189 34.55 -3.10 10.45
N PRO A 190 33.56 -2.40 11.04
CA PRO A 190 32.18 -2.47 10.63
C PRO A 190 31.91 -2.08 9.16
N LYS A 191 32.83 -1.37 8.53
CA LYS A 191 32.75 -0.98 7.12
C LYS A 191 33.39 -2.00 6.17
N ASN A 192 34.04 -3.02 6.71
CA ASN A 192 34.67 -4.08 5.92
C ASN A 192 33.72 -5.27 5.78
N TYR A 193 32.76 -5.16 4.87
CA TYR A 193 31.77 -6.22 4.61
C TYR A 193 32.41 -7.56 4.24
N LEU A 194 33.53 -7.54 3.50
CA LEU A 194 34.20 -8.76 3.08
C LEU A 194 34.77 -9.53 4.28
N SER A 195 35.39 -8.85 5.24
CA SER A 195 35.88 -9.48 6.46
C SER A 195 34.76 -10.08 7.29
N ALA A 196 33.64 -9.35 7.45
CA ALA A 196 32.48 -9.84 8.16
C ALA A 196 31.82 -11.03 7.43
N TYR A 197 31.74 -10.98 6.10
CA TYR A 197 31.29 -12.10 5.27
C TYR A 197 32.14 -13.35 5.45
N GLU A 198 33.44 -13.22 5.42
CA GLU A 198 34.37 -14.35 5.60
C GLU A 198 34.24 -14.97 7.01
N GLU A 199 34.02 -14.17 8.03
CA GLU A 199 33.76 -14.65 9.38
C GLU A 199 32.40 -15.35 9.47
N LEU A 200 31.32 -14.75 8.94
CA LEU A 200 30.01 -15.37 8.90
C LEU A 200 30.02 -16.67 8.06
N ARG A 201 30.78 -16.72 6.97
CA ARG A 201 30.93 -17.92 6.13
C ARG A 201 31.56 -19.10 6.86
N ARG A 202 32.42 -18.87 7.85
CA ARG A 202 32.99 -19.95 8.66
C ARG A 202 31.95 -20.58 9.59
N VAL A 203 30.95 -19.78 10.03
CA VAL A 203 29.90 -20.21 10.97
C VAL A 203 28.70 -20.77 10.22
N GLN A 204 28.20 -20.03 9.25
CA GLN A 204 27.00 -20.34 8.47
C GLN A 204 27.19 -19.96 6.98
N PRO A 205 27.73 -20.87 6.16
CA PRO A 205 28.08 -20.57 4.76
C PRO A 205 26.92 -20.10 3.90
N GLU A 206 25.72 -20.70 4.06
CA GLU A 206 24.52 -20.37 3.28
C GLU A 206 23.97 -18.99 3.69
N LEU A 207 23.93 -18.70 4.97
CA LEU A 207 23.51 -17.39 5.46
C LEU A 207 24.48 -16.29 5.04
N ALA A 208 25.80 -16.58 5.00
CA ALA A 208 26.80 -15.61 4.56
C ALA A 208 26.56 -15.19 3.10
N MET A 209 26.31 -16.14 2.20
CA MET A 209 25.96 -15.82 0.80
C MET A 209 24.74 -14.91 0.74
N THR A 210 23.67 -15.29 1.44
CA THR A 210 22.42 -14.53 1.45
C THR A 210 22.57 -13.15 2.09
N SER A 211 23.49 -12.98 3.03
CA SER A 211 23.75 -11.68 3.67
C SER A 211 24.37 -10.64 2.74
N MET A 212 25.05 -11.07 1.69
CA MET A 212 25.66 -10.15 0.70
C MET A 212 24.70 -9.85 -0.46
N THR A 213 23.82 -10.79 -0.80
CA THR A 213 22.79 -10.61 -1.82
C THR A 213 21.52 -11.39 -1.50
N LEU A 214 20.38 -10.73 -1.62
CA LEU A 214 19.07 -11.36 -1.46
C LEU A 214 18.61 -12.11 -2.75
N LEU A 215 19.39 -11.99 -3.83
CA LEU A 215 19.10 -12.60 -5.13
C LEU A 215 19.95 -13.88 -5.31
N PRO A 216 19.34 -15.08 -5.25
CA PRO A 216 20.09 -16.36 -5.20
C PRO A 216 21.03 -16.61 -6.39
N GLN A 217 20.77 -15.99 -7.53
CA GLN A 217 21.56 -16.18 -8.76
C GLN A 217 22.50 -15.00 -9.05
N GLU A 218 22.53 -14.01 -8.19
CA GLU A 218 23.43 -12.87 -8.35
C GLU A 218 24.82 -13.23 -7.85
N PRO A 219 25.85 -13.15 -8.70
CA PRO A 219 27.21 -13.36 -8.26
C PRO A 219 27.68 -12.19 -7.39
N ILE A 220 28.39 -12.52 -6.31
CA ILE A 220 29.02 -11.51 -5.45
C ILE A 220 30.29 -11.02 -6.14
N TYR A 221 30.25 -9.77 -6.59
CA TYR A 221 31.39 -9.10 -7.20
C TYR A 221 32.03 -8.10 -6.22
N GLY A 222 33.19 -8.46 -5.70
CA GLY A 222 33.97 -7.56 -4.85
C GLY A 222 33.55 -7.53 -3.38
N PRO A 223 33.96 -6.50 -2.64
CA PRO A 223 33.83 -6.46 -1.18
C PRO A 223 32.46 -5.92 -0.68
N ASN A 224 31.63 -5.41 -1.58
CA ASN A 224 30.40 -4.72 -1.20
C ASN A 224 29.16 -5.59 -1.40
N PRO A 225 28.14 -5.43 -0.56
CA PRO A 225 26.82 -6.03 -0.76
C PRO A 225 26.13 -5.57 -2.03
N SER A 226 25.13 -6.33 -2.46
CA SER A 226 24.37 -6.11 -3.68
C SER A 226 23.46 -4.88 -3.61
N LEU A 227 23.64 -3.94 -4.54
CA LEU A 227 22.71 -2.82 -4.73
C LEU A 227 21.34 -3.30 -5.27
N ALA A 228 21.33 -4.39 -6.04
CA ALA A 228 20.07 -4.94 -6.56
C ALA A 228 19.18 -5.47 -5.42
N SER A 229 19.76 -5.90 -4.31
CA SER A 229 19.02 -6.26 -3.10
C SER A 229 18.30 -5.08 -2.46
N GLU A 230 18.93 -3.90 -2.41
CA GLU A 230 18.26 -2.68 -1.92
C GLU A 230 17.10 -2.25 -2.84
N MET A 231 17.32 -2.34 -4.15
CA MET A 231 16.27 -2.08 -5.13
C MET A 231 15.09 -3.08 -4.98
N LEU A 232 15.39 -4.35 -4.70
CA LEU A 232 14.36 -5.34 -4.41
C LEU A 232 13.55 -4.94 -3.18
N LEU A 233 14.19 -4.61 -2.06
CA LEU A 233 13.50 -4.23 -0.82
C LEU A 233 12.59 -3.01 -1.04
N ALA A 234 13.06 -1.99 -1.73
CA ALA A 234 12.27 -0.81 -2.08
C ALA A 234 11.08 -1.17 -2.99
N ASN A 235 11.30 -2.03 -3.99
CA ASN A 235 10.26 -2.42 -4.95
C ASN A 235 9.16 -3.28 -4.32
N ILE A 236 9.43 -4.09 -3.32
CA ILE A 236 8.43 -4.92 -2.64
C ILE A 236 7.27 -4.08 -2.11
N GLU A 237 7.53 -2.89 -1.58
CA GLU A 237 6.49 -2.01 -1.03
C GLU A 237 5.74 -1.19 -2.10
N VAL A 238 6.36 -0.98 -3.25
CA VAL A 238 5.85 -0.09 -4.31
C VAL A 238 5.11 -0.87 -5.41
N LYS A 239 5.70 -1.95 -5.90
CA LYS A 239 5.21 -2.69 -7.07
C LYS A 239 3.76 -3.20 -6.96
N PRO A 240 3.29 -3.74 -5.83
CA PRO A 240 1.90 -4.16 -5.71
C PRO A 240 0.89 -3.01 -5.85
N LYS A 241 1.32 -1.78 -5.58
CA LYS A 241 0.49 -0.57 -5.69
C LYS A 241 0.51 0.03 -7.10
N GLU A 242 1.63 -0.11 -7.82
CA GLU A 242 1.79 0.45 -9.19
C GLU A 242 0.82 -0.16 -10.21
N SER A 243 0.35 -1.39 -9.99
CA SER A 243 -0.62 -2.04 -10.89
C SER A 243 -2.04 -1.49 -10.76
N ILE A 244 -2.32 -0.72 -9.69
CA ILE A 244 -3.65 -0.21 -9.40
C ILE A 244 -3.88 1.10 -10.16
N LYS A 245 -4.95 1.12 -10.97
CA LYS A 245 -5.43 2.35 -11.63
C LYS A 245 -6.28 3.12 -10.63
N ASP A 246 -5.72 4.11 -9.99
CA ASP A 246 -6.35 4.85 -8.88
C ASP A 246 -7.12 6.12 -9.32
N GLU A 247 -7.31 6.34 -10.63
CA GLU A 247 -8.10 7.44 -11.15
C GLU A 247 -9.58 7.41 -10.69
N TYR A 248 -10.10 6.20 -10.40
CA TYR A 248 -11.45 6.04 -9.87
C TYR A 248 -11.64 6.78 -8.54
N ALA A 249 -10.61 6.80 -7.70
CA ALA A 249 -10.67 7.45 -6.40
C ALA A 249 -10.96 8.95 -6.53
N LYS A 250 -10.31 9.64 -7.49
CA LYS A 250 -10.54 11.05 -7.77
C LYS A 250 -11.96 11.29 -8.31
N LYS A 251 -12.45 10.39 -9.16
CA LYS A 251 -13.84 10.48 -9.67
C LYS A 251 -14.86 10.38 -8.55
N LEU A 252 -14.64 9.55 -7.55
CA LEU A 252 -15.54 9.46 -6.38
C LEU A 252 -15.64 10.77 -5.60
N LEU A 253 -14.56 11.56 -5.53
CA LEU A 253 -14.61 12.91 -4.97
C LEU A 253 -15.43 13.89 -5.82
N GLU A 254 -15.29 13.82 -7.14
CA GLU A 254 -15.99 14.71 -8.07
C GLU A 254 -17.51 14.44 -8.08
N TYR A 255 -17.92 13.19 -7.89
CA TYR A 255 -19.32 12.75 -7.97
C TYR A 255 -20.00 12.57 -6.62
N ARG A 256 -19.37 12.95 -5.50
CA ARG A 256 -19.89 12.75 -4.15
C ARG A 256 -21.29 13.37 -3.88
N ASP A 257 -21.63 14.44 -4.62
CA ASP A 257 -22.89 15.17 -4.48
C ASP A 257 -23.97 14.68 -5.47
N ILE A 258 -23.67 13.66 -6.29
CA ILE A 258 -24.63 13.10 -7.22
C ILE A 258 -25.45 12.05 -6.46
N ILE A 259 -26.78 12.20 -6.50
CA ILE A 259 -27.74 11.28 -5.91
C ILE A 259 -27.52 9.89 -6.50
N GLU A 260 -27.11 8.94 -5.66
CA GLU A 260 -26.98 7.55 -6.05
C GLU A 260 -28.35 6.95 -6.36
N VAL A 261 -28.48 6.47 -7.58
CA VAL A 261 -29.54 5.52 -7.91
C VAL A 261 -29.02 4.14 -7.53
N GLU A 262 -29.68 3.47 -6.57
CA GLU A 262 -29.39 2.05 -6.29
C GLU A 262 -29.69 1.24 -7.55
N TYR A 263 -28.63 0.79 -8.21
CA TYR A 263 -28.77 -0.19 -9.28
C TYR A 263 -28.98 -1.56 -8.65
N SER A 264 -30.12 -2.18 -8.96
CA SER A 264 -30.28 -3.61 -8.69
C SER A 264 -29.24 -4.40 -9.48
N THR A 265 -28.72 -5.48 -8.90
CA THR A 265 -27.64 -6.32 -9.45
C THR A 265 -27.97 -7.06 -10.76
N ASN A 266 -29.14 -6.84 -11.34
CA ASN A 266 -29.54 -7.41 -12.61
C ASN A 266 -29.26 -6.38 -13.72
N TYR A 267 -28.05 -6.42 -14.28
CA TYR A 267 -27.73 -5.67 -15.49
C TYR A 267 -28.38 -6.37 -16.68
N ILE A 268 -29.21 -5.61 -17.39
CA ILE A 268 -29.59 -5.95 -18.75
C ILE A 268 -28.78 -5.02 -19.64
N ASP A 269 -27.95 -5.57 -20.52
CA ASP A 269 -27.27 -4.77 -21.53
C ASP A 269 -28.32 -4.11 -22.42
N ASN A 270 -28.32 -2.78 -22.45
CA ASN A 270 -29.23 -2.00 -23.27
C ASN A 270 -28.54 -0.70 -23.69
N ASP A 271 -28.86 -0.28 -24.89
CA ASP A 271 -28.52 1.08 -25.35
C ASP A 271 -29.45 2.07 -24.68
N ALA A 272 -28.89 3.04 -23.95
CA ALA A 272 -29.65 4.08 -23.28
C ALA A 272 -29.24 5.46 -23.81
N LEU A 273 -30.24 6.25 -24.14
CA LEU A 273 -30.06 7.66 -24.52
C LEU A 273 -30.67 8.51 -23.39
N ALA A 274 -29.83 9.32 -22.74
CA ALA A 274 -30.26 10.23 -21.69
C ALA A 274 -30.12 11.69 -22.13
N ALA A 275 -31.12 12.50 -21.88
CA ALA A 275 -31.09 13.93 -22.12
C ALA A 275 -31.56 14.70 -20.89
N LEU A 276 -30.82 15.75 -20.52
CA LEU A 276 -31.23 16.67 -19.49
C LEU A 276 -32.12 17.75 -20.11
N ILE A 277 -33.38 17.84 -19.65
CA ILE A 277 -34.35 18.80 -20.12
C ILE A 277 -34.81 19.64 -18.91
N TYR A 278 -35.02 20.94 -19.13
CA TYR A 278 -35.51 21.86 -18.11
C TYR A 278 -37.01 22.18 -18.38
N ASP A 279 -37.80 22.19 -17.34
CA ASP A 279 -39.18 22.64 -17.40
C ASP A 279 -39.29 24.20 -17.49
N GLU A 280 -40.52 24.70 -17.59
CA GLU A 280 -40.80 26.15 -17.61
C GLU A 280 -40.33 26.86 -16.31
N ARG A 281 -40.09 26.14 -15.22
CA ARG A 281 -39.61 26.62 -13.93
C ARG A 281 -38.09 26.45 -13.75
N GLN A 282 -37.39 26.06 -14.83
CA GLN A 282 -35.94 25.77 -14.80
C GLN A 282 -35.57 24.60 -13.89
N CYS A 283 -36.49 23.69 -13.60
CA CYS A 283 -36.22 22.47 -12.89
C CYS A 283 -35.64 21.41 -13.86
N PRO A 284 -34.50 20.76 -13.54
CA PRO A 284 -33.93 19.74 -14.41
C PRO A 284 -34.69 18.42 -14.32
N TYR A 285 -34.94 17.83 -15.48
CA TYR A 285 -35.42 16.45 -15.61
C TYR A 285 -34.49 15.64 -16.46
N ILE A 286 -34.25 14.41 -16.07
CA ILE A 286 -33.53 13.44 -16.89
C ILE A 286 -34.55 12.62 -17.65
N HIS A 287 -34.60 12.81 -18.98
CA HIS A 287 -35.34 11.91 -19.86
C HIS A 287 -34.35 10.84 -20.37
N TYR A 288 -34.76 9.59 -20.25
CA TYR A 288 -34.00 8.49 -20.80
C TYR A 288 -34.91 7.57 -21.62
N LEU A 289 -34.37 7.12 -22.73
CA LEU A 289 -34.93 6.07 -23.56
C LEU A 289 -34.01 4.85 -23.44
N VAL A 290 -34.57 3.72 -23.08
CA VAL A 290 -33.88 2.44 -22.99
C VAL A 290 -34.46 1.55 -24.06
N GLU A 291 -33.58 1.05 -24.95
CA GLU A 291 -33.95 0.05 -25.94
C GLU A 291 -33.44 -1.30 -25.45
N PRO A 292 -34.32 -2.17 -24.91
CA PRO A 292 -33.87 -3.49 -24.44
C PRO A 292 -33.45 -4.33 -25.62
N GLU A 293 -32.29 -4.97 -25.54
CA GLU A 293 -31.90 -6.00 -26.48
C GLU A 293 -33.00 -7.10 -26.50
N ARG A 294 -33.48 -7.39 -27.70
CA ARG A 294 -34.42 -8.50 -27.87
C ARG A 294 -33.67 -9.80 -27.62
N LEU A 295 -34.03 -10.49 -26.53
CA LEU A 295 -33.67 -11.86 -26.25
C LEU A 295 -34.11 -12.80 -27.38
#